data_347292702433a4aba69fb68915d8151c
#
_entry.id   347292702433a4aba69fb68915d8151c
#
_cell.length_a   1.000
_cell.length_b   1.000
_cell.length_c   1.000
_cell.angle_alpha   90.00
_cell.angle_beta   90.00
_cell.angle_gamma   90.00
#
_symmetry.space_group_name_H-M   'P 1'
#
loop_
_entity.id
_entity.type
_entity.pdbx_description
1 polymer ?
#
loop_
_entity_poly.entity_id
_entity_poly.type
_entity_poly.pdbx_seq_one_letter_code
_entity_poly.pdbx_strand_id
1 'polypeptide(L)'
;MLITRRDAVASFALFAELVASSHRAEAQTQTAPGSPPTAARPPVFKHDLPNVTMDDWEVTVSYVDYAAGRVGTVHHHAGFVLAYVLEGTVIAKISGQGEEKTYTTGQMFYEQPGATHEVSKNASQTQPARLLAMIFAKKGSTLTTPVQGRGA
;
A
#
# COMPACT_ATOMS: atom_id res chain seq x y z
N MET A 1 46.32 17.81 -42.89
CA MET A 1 46.20 17.96 -44.36
C MET A 1 44.75 18.38 -44.60
N LEU A 2 44.59 19.64 -44.96
CA LEU A 2 43.31 20.28 -45.33
C LEU A 2 42.79 19.71 -46.66
N ILE A 3 41.48 19.80 -46.90
CA ILE A 3 40.75 20.21 -48.10
C ILE A 3 39.26 20.05 -47.74
N THR A 4 38.47 21.03 -47.50
CA THR A 4 37.82 22.19 -48.11
C THR A 4 36.97 21.92 -49.35
N ARG A 5 35.69 22.36 -49.21
CA ARG A 5 34.83 23.12 -50.16
C ARG A 5 34.11 22.30 -51.20
N ARG A 6 32.89 22.56 -51.35
CA ARG A 6 32.00 23.56 -51.91
C ARG A 6 31.15 23.06 -53.05
N ASP A 7 29.92 23.35 -52.94
CA ASP A 7 28.93 24.01 -53.81
C ASP A 7 28.25 23.14 -54.89
N ALA A 8 26.95 23.13 -54.85
CA ALA A 8 26.13 23.65 -55.96
C ALA A 8 24.63 23.61 -55.65
N VAL A 9 24.06 24.79 -55.80
CA VAL A 9 22.67 25.15 -55.79
C VAL A 9 22.03 24.68 -57.11
N ALA A 10 20.81 24.14 -57.04
CA ALA A 10 19.89 24.19 -58.22
C ALA A 10 18.46 24.27 -57.71
N SER A 11 17.92 25.46 -57.84
CA SER A 11 16.51 25.77 -57.73
C SER A 11 15.72 25.17 -58.90
N PHE A 12 14.61 24.54 -58.64
CA PHE A 12 13.51 24.42 -59.59
C PHE A 12 12.19 24.68 -58.87
N ALA A 13 11.67 25.84 -59.15
CA ALA A 13 10.28 26.18 -58.90
C ALA A 13 9.41 25.58 -59.99
N LEU A 14 8.39 24.82 -59.60
CA LEU A 14 7.26 24.56 -60.46
C LEU A 14 5.96 24.77 -59.69
N PHE A 15 5.21 25.74 -60.16
CA PHE A 15 3.83 26.01 -59.78
C PHE A 15 2.94 24.82 -60.18
N ALA A 16 2.12 24.34 -59.30
CA ALA A 16 0.95 23.56 -59.65
C ALA A 16 -0.20 23.94 -58.74
N GLU A 17 -1.29 24.21 -59.36
CA GLU A 17 -2.47 24.91 -58.89
C GLU A 17 -3.24 24.24 -57.78
N LEU A 18 -3.77 25.09 -56.93
CA LEU A 18 -4.74 24.89 -55.89
C LEU A 18 -6.08 24.41 -56.43
N VAL A 19 -6.45 23.16 -56.18
CA VAL A 19 -7.85 22.72 -56.22
C VAL A 19 -8.28 22.44 -54.80
N ALA A 20 -8.96 23.41 -54.23
CA ALA A 20 -9.61 23.29 -52.93
C ALA A 20 -10.83 22.36 -53.07
N SER A 21 -10.64 21.09 -52.78
CA SER A 21 -11.75 20.19 -52.51
C SER A 21 -12.00 20.19 -51.01
N SER A 22 -13.00 20.93 -50.60
CA SER A 22 -13.53 20.93 -49.23
C SER A 22 -14.22 19.59 -48.95
N HIS A 23 -13.45 18.58 -48.58
CA HIS A 23 -14.00 17.42 -47.88
C HIS A 23 -14.24 17.80 -46.44
N ARG A 24 -15.49 18.11 -46.15
CA ARG A 24 -16.01 18.20 -44.77
C ARG A 24 -15.83 16.83 -44.14
N ALA A 25 -14.78 16.64 -43.40
CA ALA A 25 -14.60 15.47 -42.57
C ALA A 25 -15.70 15.50 -41.50
N GLU A 26 -16.76 14.74 -41.69
CA GLU A 26 -17.64 14.37 -40.58
C GLU A 26 -16.81 13.56 -39.59
N ALA A 27 -16.53 14.17 -38.48
CA ALA A 27 -15.94 13.48 -37.33
C ALA A 27 -16.96 12.43 -36.87
N GLN A 28 -16.82 11.21 -37.35
CA GLN A 28 -17.47 10.07 -36.72
C GLN A 28 -16.90 9.94 -35.32
N THR A 29 -17.69 10.36 -34.33
CA THR A 29 -17.43 10.06 -32.94
C THR A 29 -17.57 8.55 -32.80
N GLN A 30 -16.48 7.82 -33.02
CA GLN A 30 -16.41 6.42 -32.59
C GLN A 30 -16.44 6.43 -31.07
N THR A 31 -17.62 6.16 -30.51
CA THR A 31 -17.75 5.79 -29.12
C THR A 31 -16.96 4.50 -28.96
N ALA A 32 -15.81 4.58 -28.34
CA ALA A 32 -15.04 3.38 -27.99
C ALA A 32 -15.99 2.42 -27.22
N PRO A 33 -15.99 1.12 -27.54
CA PRO A 33 -16.79 0.18 -26.80
C PRO A 33 -16.38 0.29 -25.34
N GLY A 34 -17.32 0.69 -24.47
CA GLY A 34 -17.09 0.83 -23.05
C GLY A 34 -16.49 -0.46 -22.52
N SER A 35 -15.36 -0.37 -21.82
CA SER A 35 -14.80 -1.52 -21.14
C SER A 35 -15.92 -2.15 -20.29
N PRO A 36 -16.08 -3.48 -20.29
CA PRO A 36 -17.09 -4.11 -19.46
C PRO A 36 -16.89 -3.67 -18.01
N PRO A 37 -17.97 -3.46 -17.25
CA PRO A 37 -17.85 -3.04 -15.86
C PRO A 37 -16.97 -4.05 -15.13
N THR A 38 -15.83 -3.57 -14.61
CA THR A 38 -14.96 -4.40 -13.79
C THR A 38 -15.76 -4.83 -12.57
N ALA A 39 -16.00 -6.13 -12.42
CA ALA A 39 -16.69 -6.66 -11.24
C ALA A 39 -16.02 -6.12 -9.97
N ALA A 40 -16.81 -5.57 -9.04
CA ALA A 40 -16.30 -5.03 -7.80
C ALA A 40 -15.50 -6.12 -7.07
N ARG A 41 -14.25 -5.83 -6.75
CA ARG A 41 -13.43 -6.76 -5.96
C ARG A 41 -13.99 -6.82 -4.53
N PRO A 42 -14.03 -7.99 -3.91
CA PRO A 42 -14.42 -8.09 -2.50
C PRO A 42 -13.44 -7.27 -1.63
N PRO A 43 -13.87 -6.80 -0.46
CA PRO A 43 -12.98 -6.11 0.46
C PRO A 43 -11.84 -7.03 0.90
N VAL A 44 -10.64 -6.48 0.99
CA VAL A 44 -9.45 -7.20 1.49
C VAL A 44 -9.60 -7.57 2.96
N PHE A 45 -10.30 -6.72 3.72
CA PHE A 45 -10.52 -6.87 5.14
C PHE A 45 -11.84 -6.20 5.55
N LYS A 46 -12.58 -6.83 6.46
CA LYS A 46 -13.76 -6.26 7.09
C LYS A 46 -13.77 -6.68 8.55
N HIS A 47 -13.90 -5.72 9.45
CA HIS A 47 -13.97 -5.93 10.89
C HIS A 47 -14.84 -4.84 11.52
N ASP A 48 -15.58 -5.20 12.55
CA ASP A 48 -16.32 -4.21 13.32
C ASP A 48 -15.36 -3.37 14.16
N LEU A 49 -15.57 -2.06 14.17
CA LEU A 49 -14.80 -1.17 15.02
C LEU A 49 -15.21 -1.31 16.48
N PRO A 50 -14.30 -1.03 17.42
CA PRO A 50 -14.66 -1.05 18.83
C PRO A 50 -15.70 0.03 19.14
N ASN A 51 -16.56 -0.23 20.12
CA ASN A 51 -17.54 0.78 20.59
C ASN A 51 -16.82 1.83 21.45
N VAL A 52 -16.20 2.79 20.79
CA VAL A 52 -15.48 3.90 21.42
C VAL A 52 -15.90 5.24 20.83
N THR A 53 -15.91 6.27 21.64
CA THR A 53 -16.05 7.66 21.16
C THR A 53 -14.70 8.13 20.66
N MET A 54 -14.65 8.61 19.42
CA MET A 54 -13.40 8.99 18.73
C MET A 54 -12.95 10.45 19.01
N ASP A 55 -13.56 11.14 19.99
CA ASP A 55 -13.15 12.49 20.37
C ASP A 55 -11.70 12.50 20.87
N ASP A 56 -10.88 13.39 20.33
CA ASP A 56 -9.44 13.51 20.61
C ASP A 56 -8.61 12.27 20.27
N TRP A 57 -9.08 11.48 19.33
CA TRP A 57 -8.28 10.39 18.77
C TRP A 57 -7.47 10.86 17.57
N GLU A 58 -6.41 10.14 17.33
CA GLU A 58 -5.58 10.27 16.14
C GLU A 58 -5.19 8.88 15.63
N VAL A 59 -4.78 8.81 14.37
CA VAL A 59 -4.16 7.62 13.80
C VAL A 59 -2.68 7.90 13.55
N THR A 60 -1.84 7.04 14.08
CA THR A 60 -0.41 7.01 13.75
C THR A 60 -0.14 5.84 12.82
N VAL A 61 0.48 6.14 11.67
CA VAL A 61 0.82 5.12 10.67
C VAL A 61 2.32 4.96 10.62
N SER A 62 2.80 3.72 10.76
CA SER A 62 4.23 3.41 10.80
C SER A 62 4.55 2.13 10.05
N TYR A 63 5.74 2.07 9.46
CA TYR A 63 6.31 0.82 8.99
C TYR A 63 6.91 0.05 10.17
N VAL A 64 6.68 -1.26 10.18
CA VAL A 64 7.32 -2.18 11.12
C VAL A 64 8.12 -3.20 10.31
N ASP A 65 9.44 -3.11 10.41
CA ASP A 65 10.35 -3.99 9.70
C ASP A 65 10.73 -5.19 10.55
N TYR A 66 10.61 -6.37 9.98
CA TYR A 66 11.03 -7.63 10.57
C TYR A 66 12.18 -8.21 9.75
N ALA A 67 13.38 -8.15 10.29
CA ALA A 67 14.49 -8.91 9.73
C ALA A 67 14.16 -10.42 9.72
N ALA A 68 14.85 -11.19 8.91
CA ALA A 68 14.74 -12.64 8.89
C ALA A 68 14.88 -13.22 10.31
N GLY A 69 13.98 -14.09 10.70
CA GLY A 69 13.95 -14.73 12.03
C GLY A 69 13.61 -13.83 13.21
N ARG A 70 13.32 -12.54 12.99
CA ARG A 70 13.00 -11.62 14.10
C ARG A 70 11.75 -12.06 14.84
N VAL A 71 11.84 -12.06 16.17
CA VAL A 71 10.74 -12.16 17.12
C VAL A 71 10.61 -10.82 17.83
N GLY A 72 9.42 -10.24 17.83
CA GLY A 72 9.12 -8.99 18.52
C GLY A 72 8.88 -9.21 20.02
N THR A 73 8.95 -8.12 20.77
CA THR A 73 8.64 -8.12 22.21
C THR A 73 7.13 -8.18 22.43
N VAL A 74 6.69 -8.90 23.44
CA VAL A 74 5.28 -8.88 23.89
C VAL A 74 4.93 -7.46 24.33
N HIS A 75 3.83 -6.92 23.80
CA HIS A 75 3.43 -5.53 24.05
C HIS A 75 1.91 -5.35 23.95
N HIS A 76 1.44 -4.18 24.33
CA HIS A 76 0.08 -3.73 24.06
C HIS A 76 0.09 -2.31 23.49
N HIS A 77 -1.01 -1.93 22.86
CA HIS A 77 -1.21 -0.61 22.29
C HIS A 77 -2.21 0.21 23.11
N ALA A 78 -2.08 1.55 23.08
CA ALA A 78 -2.95 2.48 23.82
C ALA A 78 -4.41 2.48 23.32
N GLY A 79 -4.66 1.93 22.15
CA GLY A 79 -5.99 1.86 21.53
C GLY A 79 -6.13 0.59 20.71
N PHE A 80 -6.59 0.69 19.47
CA PHE A 80 -6.71 -0.44 18.57
C PHE A 80 -5.78 -0.28 17.35
N VAL A 81 -5.46 -1.39 16.71
CA VAL A 81 -4.54 -1.42 15.56
C VAL A 81 -5.18 -2.15 14.39
N LEU A 82 -4.94 -1.59 13.19
CA LEU A 82 -5.06 -2.29 11.92
C LEU A 82 -3.66 -2.47 11.37
N ALA A 83 -3.27 -3.71 11.09
CA ALA A 83 -1.98 -4.03 10.52
C ALA A 83 -2.15 -4.66 9.14
N TYR A 84 -1.42 -4.15 8.14
CA TYR A 84 -1.42 -4.64 6.76
C TYR A 84 -0.05 -5.19 6.40
N VAL A 85 0.03 -6.41 5.92
CA VAL A 85 1.29 -7.02 5.47
C VAL A 85 1.66 -6.50 4.09
N LEU A 86 2.70 -5.69 4.02
CA LEU A 86 3.23 -5.14 2.78
C LEU A 86 4.16 -6.11 2.06
N GLU A 87 4.95 -6.86 2.83
CA GLU A 87 5.97 -7.76 2.31
C GLU A 87 6.16 -8.95 3.27
N GLY A 88 6.41 -10.12 2.69
CA GLY A 88 6.74 -11.33 3.44
C GLY A 88 5.56 -11.98 4.15
N THR A 89 5.86 -12.60 5.29
CA THR A 89 4.89 -13.36 6.08
C THR A 89 5.14 -13.12 7.57
N VAL A 90 4.09 -12.74 8.28
CA VAL A 90 4.13 -12.45 9.72
C VAL A 90 3.24 -13.42 10.47
N ILE A 91 3.67 -13.87 11.64
CA ILE A 91 2.86 -14.63 12.59
C ILE A 91 2.53 -13.72 13.76
N ALA A 92 1.24 -13.62 14.05
CA ALA A 92 0.74 -12.81 15.15
C ALA A 92 -0.18 -13.63 16.06
N LYS A 93 -0.14 -13.35 17.36
CA LYS A 93 -1.11 -13.82 18.36
C LYS A 93 -1.55 -12.64 19.19
N ILE A 94 -2.85 -12.39 19.17
CA ILE A 94 -3.48 -11.30 19.92
C ILE A 94 -4.33 -11.93 21.02
N SER A 95 -4.15 -11.51 22.26
CA SER A 95 -4.93 -12.02 23.39
C SER A 95 -6.44 -11.89 23.12
N GLY A 96 -7.20 -12.94 23.45
CA GLY A 96 -8.63 -13.00 23.19
C GLY A 96 -9.03 -13.34 21.75
N GLN A 97 -8.09 -13.54 20.83
CA GLN A 97 -8.40 -13.92 19.43
C GLN A 97 -8.03 -15.36 19.06
N GLY A 98 -7.72 -16.20 20.05
CA GLY A 98 -7.37 -17.61 19.86
C GLY A 98 -5.88 -17.83 19.59
N GLU A 99 -5.58 -18.81 18.75
CA GLU A 99 -4.19 -19.24 18.49
C GLU A 99 -3.43 -18.31 17.54
N GLU A 100 -2.13 -18.58 17.41
CA GLU A 100 -1.27 -17.90 16.43
C GLU A 100 -1.87 -18.01 15.02
N LYS A 101 -1.84 -16.89 14.29
CA LYS A 101 -2.28 -16.80 12.89
C LYS A 101 -1.17 -16.29 12.02
N THR A 102 -1.09 -16.83 10.82
CA THR A 102 -0.12 -16.43 9.80
C THR A 102 -0.80 -15.50 8.80
N TYR A 103 -0.13 -14.38 8.53
CA TYR A 103 -0.59 -13.35 7.59
C TYR A 103 0.47 -13.12 6.53
N THR A 104 0.07 -13.24 5.26
CA THR A 104 0.93 -13.01 4.09
C THR A 104 0.69 -11.65 3.48
N THR A 105 1.56 -11.22 2.56
CA THR A 105 1.40 -9.98 1.80
C THR A 105 -0.02 -9.78 1.27
N GLY A 106 -0.60 -8.62 1.51
CA GLY A 106 -1.97 -8.27 1.14
C GLY A 106 -3.01 -8.60 2.21
N GLN A 107 -2.66 -9.32 3.26
CA GLN A 107 -3.58 -9.64 4.37
C GLN A 107 -3.47 -8.62 5.50
N MET A 108 -4.53 -8.56 6.31
CA MET A 108 -4.63 -7.64 7.45
C MET A 108 -5.03 -8.41 8.71
N PHE A 109 -4.67 -7.83 9.85
CA PHE A 109 -5.21 -8.22 11.15
C PHE A 109 -5.57 -6.99 11.99
N TYR A 110 -6.34 -7.25 13.03
CA TYR A 110 -6.85 -6.28 13.98
C TYR A 110 -6.39 -6.62 15.38
N GLU A 111 -6.06 -5.61 16.16
CA GLU A 111 -5.79 -5.73 17.59
C GLU A 111 -6.80 -4.85 18.34
N GLN A 112 -7.65 -5.47 19.15
CA GLN A 112 -8.67 -4.75 19.91
C GLN A 112 -8.04 -3.92 21.05
N PRO A 113 -8.74 -2.86 21.52
CA PRO A 113 -8.24 -2.06 22.65
C PRO A 113 -7.93 -2.92 23.87
N GLY A 114 -6.77 -2.68 24.46
CA GLY A 114 -6.31 -3.39 25.66
C GLY A 114 -5.79 -4.81 25.45
N ALA A 115 -5.81 -5.30 24.20
CA ALA A 115 -5.21 -6.60 23.92
C ALA A 115 -3.70 -6.58 24.05
N THR A 116 -3.14 -7.72 24.39
CA THR A 116 -1.72 -7.99 24.33
C THR A 116 -1.37 -8.64 23.00
N HIS A 117 -0.41 -8.08 22.26
CA HIS A 117 0.23 -8.72 21.14
C HIS A 117 1.26 -9.72 21.69
N GLU A 118 0.80 -10.96 21.91
CA GLU A 118 1.57 -12.01 22.59
C GLU A 118 2.67 -12.57 21.69
N VAL A 119 2.41 -12.67 20.39
CA VAL A 119 3.38 -13.13 19.40
C VAL A 119 3.37 -12.18 18.22
N SER A 120 4.55 -11.69 17.87
CA SER A 120 4.81 -10.82 16.73
C SER A 120 6.13 -11.24 16.12
N LYS A 121 6.12 -12.04 15.05
CA LYS A 121 7.36 -12.59 14.48
C LYS A 121 7.32 -12.72 12.96
N ASN A 122 8.48 -12.64 12.34
CA ASN A 122 8.68 -13.03 10.95
C ASN A 122 8.58 -14.55 10.84
N ALA A 123 7.77 -15.05 9.93
CA ALA A 123 7.66 -16.49 9.67
C ALA A 123 8.89 -17.07 8.96
N SER A 124 9.65 -16.23 8.26
CA SER A 124 10.84 -16.63 7.50
C SER A 124 12.13 -16.43 8.29
N GLN A 125 13.01 -17.41 8.23
CA GLN A 125 14.37 -17.32 8.77
C GLN A 125 15.38 -16.71 7.76
N THR A 126 14.96 -16.47 6.52
CA THR A 126 15.87 -16.03 5.44
C THR A 126 15.39 -14.79 4.69
N GLN A 127 14.12 -14.45 4.77
CA GLN A 127 13.54 -13.30 4.07
C GLN A 127 12.96 -12.28 5.05
N PRO A 128 13.05 -10.98 4.78
CA PRO A 128 12.42 -9.95 5.60
C PRO A 128 10.90 -9.97 5.46
N ALA A 129 10.23 -9.31 6.39
CA ALA A 129 8.81 -8.97 6.28
C ALA A 129 8.59 -7.53 6.72
N ARG A 130 7.52 -6.90 6.26
CA ARG A 130 7.14 -5.52 6.58
C ARG A 130 5.64 -5.40 6.77
N LEU A 131 5.26 -4.68 7.82
CA LEU A 131 3.89 -4.26 8.08
C LEU A 131 3.72 -2.74 7.88
N LEU A 132 2.51 -2.34 7.53
CA LEU A 132 2.00 -1.01 7.79
C LEU A 132 1.07 -1.11 9.01
N ALA A 133 1.50 -0.57 10.14
CA ALA A 133 0.70 -0.51 11.35
C ALA A 133 -0.02 0.84 11.43
N MET A 134 -1.34 0.82 11.61
CA MET A 134 -2.21 1.97 11.81
C MET A 134 -2.76 1.90 13.24
N ILE A 135 -2.18 2.68 14.14
CA ILE A 135 -2.53 2.70 15.55
C ILE A 135 -3.49 3.86 15.81
N PHE A 136 -4.70 3.55 16.23
CA PHE A 136 -5.73 4.51 16.61
C PHE A 136 -5.73 4.65 18.14
N ALA A 137 -5.42 5.83 18.64
CA ALA A 137 -5.33 6.08 20.08
C ALA A 137 -5.70 7.52 20.42
N LYS A 138 -5.95 7.81 21.70
CA LYS A 138 -6.08 9.19 22.19
C LYS A 138 -4.79 9.96 21.95
N LYS A 139 -4.91 11.23 21.54
CA LYS A 139 -3.78 12.14 21.37
C LYS A 139 -2.86 12.15 22.59
N GLY A 140 -1.55 12.08 22.35
CA GLY A 140 -0.54 12.09 23.39
C GLY A 140 -0.37 10.78 24.17
N SER A 141 -1.06 9.71 23.79
CA SER A 141 -0.87 8.39 24.41
C SER A 141 0.48 7.78 24.01
N THR A 142 1.08 7.01 24.92
CA THR A 142 2.20 6.11 24.59
C THR A 142 1.67 4.98 23.72
N LEU A 143 1.99 5.00 22.42
CA LEU A 143 1.36 4.13 21.42
C LEU A 143 1.62 2.64 21.66
N THR A 144 2.80 2.29 22.16
CA THR A 144 3.21 0.89 22.36
C THR A 144 3.93 0.77 23.70
N THR A 145 3.48 -0.15 24.53
CA THR A 145 4.06 -0.42 25.85
C THR A 145 4.48 -1.88 25.93
N PRO A 146 5.78 -2.18 26.12
CA PRO A 146 6.23 -3.55 26.36
C PRO A 146 5.60 -4.14 27.62
N VAL A 147 5.16 -5.39 27.53
CA VAL A 147 4.77 -6.16 28.72
C VAL A 147 6.04 -6.70 29.36
N GLN A 148 6.34 -6.20 30.56
CA GLN A 148 7.46 -6.74 31.35
C GLN A 148 7.07 -8.17 31.76
N GLY A 149 7.89 -9.15 31.36
CA GLY A 149 7.77 -10.50 31.91
C GLY A 149 7.87 -10.41 33.42
N ARG A 150 6.92 -10.99 34.17
CA ARG A 150 7.11 -11.25 35.57
C ARG A 150 8.34 -12.15 35.65
N GLY A 151 9.40 -11.64 36.23
CA GLY A 151 10.58 -12.43 36.49
C GLY A 151 10.17 -13.73 37.20
N ALA A 152 10.62 -14.84 36.64
CA ALA A 152 10.46 -16.15 37.22
C ALA A 152 11.33 -16.24 38.49
#